data_95225b0c9fed9a6ff45049025f8f93e4
#
_entry.id   95225b0c9fed9a6ff45049025f8f93e4
#
_cell.length_a   1.000
_cell.length_b   1.000
_cell.length_c   1.000
_cell.angle_alpha   90.00
_cell.angle_beta   90.00
_cell.angle_gamma   90.00
#
_symmetry.space_group_name_H-M   'P 1'
#
loop_
_entity.id
_entity.type
_entity.pdbx_description
1 polymer ?
#
loop_
_entity_poly.entity_id
_entity_poly.type
_entity_poly.pdbx_seq_one_letter_code
_entity_poly.pdbx_strand_id
1 'polypeptide(L)'
;EFYQNRSLASIELEGRTVSHMCLSGDGEAVLSWLSLADFAECGAVKADAEPMIDLLRSLRGVRVACMLREQDGEVRGSFRSKDDADVAAIAGEFGGGGHKAAAGFTIHDDLRGAVETVARRLGIESPTLPEERL
;
A
#
# COMPACT_ATOMS: atom_id res chain seq x y z
N GLU A 1 4.64 16.95 -18.83
CA GLU A 1 3.87 16.23 -17.84
C GLU A 1 4.74 15.32 -17.01
N PHE A 2 4.38 15.16 -15.76
CA PHE A 2 5.18 14.30 -14.90
C PHE A 2 5.16 12.83 -15.33
N TYR A 3 4.13 12.39 -16.06
CA TYR A 3 4.11 11.02 -16.59
C TYR A 3 5.23 10.76 -17.59
N GLN A 4 5.70 11.79 -18.23
CA GLN A 4 6.77 11.67 -19.24
C GLN A 4 8.13 11.52 -18.60
N ASN A 5 8.22 11.73 -17.28
CA ASN A 5 9.50 11.72 -16.57
C ASN A 5 9.63 10.57 -15.57
N ARG A 6 8.77 9.57 -15.69
CA ARG A 6 8.86 8.44 -14.78
C ARG A 6 10.02 7.55 -15.17
N SER A 7 10.75 7.07 -14.17
CA SER A 7 11.84 6.13 -14.40
C SER A 7 11.30 4.76 -14.76
N LEU A 8 12.11 3.96 -15.43
CA LEU A 8 11.78 2.55 -15.67
C LEU A 8 11.52 1.83 -14.34
N ALA A 9 12.36 2.12 -13.34
CA ALA A 9 12.20 1.51 -12.02
C ALA A 9 10.81 1.79 -11.42
N SER A 10 10.32 3.02 -11.55
CA SER A 10 8.99 3.38 -11.04
C SER A 10 7.89 2.62 -11.79
N ILE A 11 8.04 2.48 -13.10
CA ILE A 11 7.06 1.75 -13.90
C ILE A 11 7.05 0.27 -13.53
N GLU A 12 8.23 -0.31 -13.29
CA GLU A 12 8.32 -1.70 -12.87
C GLU A 12 7.73 -1.91 -11.48
N LEU A 13 7.93 -0.94 -10.56
CA LEU A 13 7.28 -1.00 -9.25
C LEU A 13 5.76 -0.93 -9.39
N GLU A 14 5.27 -0.15 -10.32
CA GLU A 14 3.83 -0.10 -10.57
C GLU A 14 3.30 -1.49 -10.92
N GLY A 15 4.02 -2.23 -11.75
CA GLY A 15 3.66 -3.60 -12.09
C GLY A 15 3.59 -4.49 -10.86
N ARG A 16 4.56 -4.36 -9.93
CA ARG A 16 4.56 -5.12 -8.69
C ARG A 16 3.38 -4.71 -7.80
N THR A 17 3.10 -3.41 -7.72
CA THR A 17 1.97 -2.88 -6.95
C THR A 17 0.65 -3.46 -7.45
N VAL A 18 0.46 -3.47 -8.76
CA VAL A 18 -0.76 -4.03 -9.36
C VAL A 18 -0.84 -5.53 -9.12
N SER A 19 0.29 -6.22 -9.21
CA SER A 19 0.34 -7.68 -9.01
C SER A 19 -0.05 -8.08 -7.59
N HIS A 20 0.27 -7.25 -6.59
CA HIS A 20 -0.03 -7.56 -5.18
C HIS A 20 -1.39 -7.03 -4.74
N MET A 21 -2.07 -6.29 -5.58
CA MET A 21 -3.29 -5.57 -5.19
C MET A 21 -4.41 -6.50 -4.75
N CYS A 22 -5.04 -6.17 -3.63
CA CYS A 22 -6.16 -6.93 -3.08
C CYS A 22 -7.28 -5.97 -2.71
N LEU A 23 -8.53 -6.38 -2.95
CA LEU A 23 -9.71 -5.57 -2.66
C LEU A 23 -10.56 -6.22 -1.60
N SER A 24 -11.25 -5.40 -0.80
CA SER A 24 -12.27 -5.90 0.12
C SER A 24 -13.46 -6.45 -0.67
N GLY A 25 -14.30 -7.24 0.00
CA GLY A 25 -15.45 -7.87 -0.66
C GLY A 25 -16.41 -6.89 -1.31
N ASP A 26 -16.55 -5.68 -0.72
CA ASP A 26 -17.42 -4.65 -1.28
C ASP A 26 -16.70 -3.75 -2.30
N GLY A 27 -15.39 -3.96 -2.51
CA GLY A 27 -14.62 -3.17 -3.45
C GLY A 27 -14.29 -1.77 -2.98
N GLU A 28 -14.58 -1.42 -1.72
CA GLU A 28 -14.37 -0.06 -1.23
C GLU A 28 -12.99 0.15 -0.60
N ALA A 29 -12.27 -0.92 -0.29
CA ALA A 29 -10.92 -0.81 0.23
C ALA A 29 -9.95 -1.59 -0.65
N VAL A 30 -8.77 -1.02 -0.87
CA VAL A 30 -7.71 -1.67 -1.64
C VAL A 30 -6.41 -1.62 -0.85
N LEU A 31 -5.66 -2.71 -0.91
CA LEU A 31 -4.38 -2.84 -0.24
C LEU A 31 -3.36 -3.38 -1.24
N SER A 32 -2.16 -2.85 -1.22
CA SER A 32 -1.03 -3.46 -1.91
C SER A 32 0.23 -3.23 -1.09
N TRP A 33 1.31 -3.84 -1.52
CA TRP A 33 2.57 -3.76 -0.78
C TRP A 33 3.75 -3.92 -1.72
N LEU A 34 4.90 -3.43 -1.25
CA LEU A 34 6.18 -3.60 -1.92
C LEU A 34 7.19 -4.10 -0.91
N SER A 35 7.89 -5.17 -1.26
CA SER A 35 8.92 -5.75 -0.41
C SER A 35 10.28 -5.14 -0.72
N LEU A 36 11.26 -5.36 0.15
CA LEU A 36 12.64 -4.98 -0.14
C LEU A 36 13.13 -5.66 -1.42
N ALA A 37 12.71 -6.91 -1.65
CA ALA A 37 13.07 -7.61 -2.87
C ALA A 37 12.47 -6.94 -4.10
N ASP A 38 11.25 -6.42 -4.00
CA ASP A 38 10.64 -5.68 -5.12
C ASP A 38 11.49 -4.47 -5.50
N PHE A 39 11.94 -3.71 -4.50
CA PHE A 39 12.79 -2.54 -4.76
C PHE A 39 14.12 -2.95 -5.39
N ALA A 40 14.74 -3.99 -4.84
CA ALA A 40 16.04 -4.44 -5.35
C ALA A 40 15.94 -4.96 -6.78
N GLU A 41 14.94 -5.77 -7.07
CA GLU A 41 14.77 -6.37 -8.39
C GLU A 41 14.41 -5.35 -9.46
N CYS A 42 13.68 -4.30 -9.09
CA CYS A 42 13.33 -3.24 -10.02
C CYS A 42 14.40 -2.16 -10.10
N GLY A 43 15.44 -2.23 -9.27
CA GLY A 43 16.45 -1.18 -9.22
C GLY A 43 15.88 0.14 -8.74
N ALA A 44 14.93 0.09 -7.81
CA ALA A 44 14.14 1.25 -7.42
C ALA A 44 14.53 1.74 -6.03
N VAL A 45 14.23 3.02 -5.77
CA VAL A 45 14.39 3.63 -4.47
C VAL A 45 13.02 4.08 -3.95
N LYS A 46 12.98 4.50 -2.70
CA LYS A 46 11.74 4.87 -2.02
C LYS A 46 10.90 5.87 -2.82
N ALA A 47 11.55 6.87 -3.40
CA ALA A 47 10.83 7.91 -4.16
C ALA A 47 10.08 7.35 -5.36
N ASP A 48 10.56 6.24 -5.93
CA ASP A 48 9.89 5.62 -7.08
C ASP A 48 8.54 5.04 -6.72
N ALA A 49 8.30 4.78 -5.44
CA ALA A 49 7.04 4.20 -4.97
C ALA A 49 6.00 5.25 -4.59
N GLU A 50 6.38 6.52 -4.48
CA GLU A 50 5.45 7.56 -4.01
C GLU A 50 4.16 7.66 -4.82
N PRO A 51 4.17 7.50 -6.14
CA PRO A 51 2.91 7.59 -6.89
C PRO A 51 1.95 6.42 -6.68
N MET A 52 2.41 5.33 -6.07
CA MET A 52 1.63 4.08 -6.03
C MET A 52 0.36 4.21 -5.20
N ILE A 53 0.38 4.99 -4.11
CA ILE A 53 -0.82 5.14 -3.28
C ILE A 53 -1.93 5.86 -4.04
N ASP A 54 -1.59 6.84 -4.87
CA ASP A 54 -2.58 7.54 -5.67
C ASP A 54 -3.11 6.66 -6.79
N LEU A 55 -2.27 5.77 -7.32
CA LEU A 55 -2.72 4.78 -8.29
C LEU A 55 -3.82 3.90 -7.68
N LEU A 56 -3.59 3.40 -6.47
CA LEU A 56 -4.57 2.56 -5.79
C LEU A 56 -5.87 3.32 -5.52
N ARG A 57 -5.73 4.57 -5.07
CA ARG A 57 -6.91 5.39 -4.79
C ARG A 57 -7.73 5.68 -6.05
N SER A 58 -7.11 5.63 -7.22
CA SER A 58 -7.80 5.94 -8.47
C SER A 58 -8.78 4.87 -8.92
N LEU A 59 -8.74 3.68 -8.32
CA LEU A 59 -9.67 2.61 -8.68
C LEU A 59 -11.11 3.04 -8.41
N ARG A 60 -11.97 2.75 -9.38
CA ARG A 60 -13.38 3.07 -9.26
C ARG A 60 -13.98 2.32 -8.08
N GLY A 61 -14.76 3.03 -7.26
CA GLY A 61 -15.43 2.44 -6.10
C GLY A 61 -14.61 2.40 -4.83
N VAL A 62 -13.29 2.60 -4.93
CA VAL A 62 -12.43 2.58 -3.73
C VAL A 62 -12.64 3.85 -2.94
N ARG A 63 -12.83 3.70 -1.62
CA ARG A 63 -12.92 4.81 -0.69
C ARG A 63 -11.68 4.90 0.20
N VAL A 64 -11.03 3.77 0.48
CA VAL A 64 -9.83 3.71 1.30
C VAL A 64 -8.77 2.91 0.55
N ALA A 65 -7.60 3.50 0.37
CA ALA A 65 -6.45 2.84 -0.25
C ALA A 65 -5.30 2.79 0.74
N CYS A 66 -4.64 1.64 0.81
CA CYS A 66 -3.48 1.46 1.67
C CYS A 66 -2.32 0.87 0.89
N MET A 67 -1.15 1.44 1.09
CA MET A 67 0.09 0.95 0.52
C MET A 67 1.07 0.65 1.64
N LEU A 68 1.61 -0.56 1.67
CA LEU A 68 2.61 -0.97 2.64
C LEU A 68 3.96 -1.09 1.95
N ARG A 69 5.00 -0.63 2.63
CA ARG A 69 6.36 -0.69 2.10
C ARG A 69 7.26 -1.29 3.17
N GLU A 70 7.86 -2.42 2.84
CA GLU A 70 8.82 -3.05 3.74
C GLU A 70 10.05 -2.19 3.90
N GLN A 71 10.50 -2.03 5.13
CA GLN A 71 11.75 -1.38 5.47
C GLN A 71 12.54 -2.34 6.33
N ASP A 72 13.74 -1.92 6.72
CA ASP A 72 14.59 -2.76 7.56
C ASP A 72 13.95 -2.89 8.95
N GLY A 73 13.42 -4.08 9.25
CA GLY A 73 12.84 -4.39 10.56
C GLY A 73 11.43 -3.87 10.80
N GLU A 74 10.80 -3.26 9.82
CA GLU A 74 9.45 -2.69 10.01
C GLU A 74 8.75 -2.51 8.68
N VAL A 75 7.47 -2.12 8.74
CA VAL A 75 6.69 -1.85 7.54
C VAL A 75 6.05 -0.48 7.67
N ARG A 76 6.29 0.38 6.69
CA ARG A 76 5.67 1.71 6.64
C ARG A 76 4.40 1.64 5.83
N GLY A 77 3.31 2.17 6.37
CA GLY A 77 2.03 2.20 5.69
C GLY A 77 1.57 3.61 5.39
N SER A 78 0.84 3.75 4.29
CA SER A 78 0.21 5.00 3.90
C SER A 78 -1.23 4.73 3.55
N PHE A 79 -2.12 5.60 4.01
CA PHE A 79 -3.54 5.58 3.66
C PHE A 79 -3.90 6.82 2.87
N ARG A 80 -4.80 6.65 1.92
CA ARG A 80 -5.49 7.77 1.25
C ARG A 80 -6.97 7.44 1.19
N SER A 81 -7.80 8.46 1.28
CA SER A 81 -9.23 8.25 1.21
C SER A 81 -9.86 9.10 0.11
N LYS A 82 -11.06 8.69 -0.26
CA LYS A 82 -11.99 9.48 -1.07
C LYS A 82 -13.23 9.73 -0.23
N ASP A 83 -13.97 10.77 -0.62
CA ASP A 83 -15.23 11.11 0.02
C ASP A 83 -15.00 11.43 1.49
N ASP A 84 -15.79 10.85 2.39
CA ASP A 84 -15.75 11.17 3.80
C ASP A 84 -15.02 10.14 4.65
N ALA A 85 -14.36 9.18 4.04
CA ALA A 85 -13.64 8.17 4.81
C ALA A 85 -12.49 8.82 5.59
N ASP A 86 -12.39 8.50 6.88
CA ASP A 86 -11.39 9.09 7.77
C ASP A 86 -10.25 8.11 7.99
N VAL A 87 -9.17 8.28 7.22
CA VAL A 87 -8.03 7.38 7.34
C VAL A 87 -7.10 7.73 8.49
N ALA A 88 -7.21 8.94 9.05
CA ALA A 88 -6.45 9.27 10.26
C ALA A 88 -6.90 8.39 11.42
N ALA A 89 -8.20 8.13 11.52
CA ALA A 89 -8.73 7.27 12.57
C ALA A 89 -8.19 5.84 12.42
N ILE A 90 -8.14 5.32 11.20
CA ILE A 90 -7.61 3.98 10.95
C ILE A 90 -6.11 3.92 11.26
N ALA A 91 -5.36 4.90 10.80
CA ALA A 91 -3.92 4.95 11.06
C ALA A 91 -3.65 5.03 12.57
N GLY A 92 -4.51 5.72 13.31
CA GLY A 92 -4.39 5.82 14.77
C GLY A 92 -4.49 4.48 15.47
N GLU A 93 -5.25 3.54 14.90
CA GLU A 93 -5.36 2.19 15.46
C GLU A 93 -4.03 1.45 15.39
N PHE A 94 -3.14 1.86 14.49
CA PHE A 94 -1.80 1.27 14.33
C PHE A 94 -0.71 2.19 14.90
N GLY A 95 -1.09 3.15 15.74
CA GLY A 95 -0.12 4.04 16.36
C GLY A 95 0.32 5.20 15.49
N GLY A 96 -0.31 5.39 14.34
CA GLY A 96 0.04 6.48 13.43
C GLY A 96 -0.96 7.62 13.49
N GLY A 97 -1.03 8.39 12.42
CA GLY A 97 -1.95 9.52 12.34
C GLY A 97 -1.75 10.30 11.06
N GLY A 98 -2.41 11.44 10.98
CA GLY A 98 -2.34 12.31 9.82
C GLY A 98 -3.63 13.08 9.66
N HIS A 99 -4.04 13.24 8.41
CA HIS A 99 -5.26 13.95 8.07
C HIS A 99 -6.34 12.94 7.66
N LYS A 100 -7.60 13.40 7.68
CA LYS A 100 -8.73 12.57 7.31
C LYS A 100 -8.52 11.92 5.93
N ALA A 101 -7.94 12.63 4.99
CA ALA A 101 -7.75 12.15 3.62
C ALA A 101 -6.40 11.49 3.37
N ALA A 102 -5.44 11.62 4.27
CA ALA A 102 -4.08 11.10 4.06
C ALA A 102 -3.39 10.91 5.41
N ALA A 103 -2.99 9.70 5.70
CA ALA A 103 -2.38 9.36 6.99
C ALA A 103 -1.31 8.29 6.81
N GLY A 104 -0.45 8.15 7.81
CA GLY A 104 0.62 7.16 7.77
C GLY A 104 0.80 6.47 9.10
N PHE A 105 1.48 5.33 9.06
CA PHE A 105 1.73 4.53 10.27
C PHE A 105 2.93 3.62 10.02
N THR A 106 3.44 3.03 11.09
CA THR A 106 4.53 2.06 11.03
C THR A 106 4.12 0.84 11.85
N ILE A 107 4.29 -0.34 11.29
CA ILE A 107 4.06 -1.59 12.00
C ILE A 107 5.42 -2.26 12.21
N HIS A 108 5.70 -2.61 13.46
CA HIS A 108 6.96 -3.27 13.83
C HIS A 108 6.77 -4.78 13.74
N ASP A 109 6.75 -5.28 12.50
CA ASP A 109 6.55 -6.69 12.18
C ASP A 109 7.16 -6.93 10.80
N ASP A 110 7.19 -8.19 10.37
CA ASP A 110 7.61 -8.49 9.01
C ASP A 110 6.46 -8.15 8.04
N LEU A 111 6.75 -8.19 6.76
CA LEU A 111 5.78 -7.80 5.74
C LEU A 111 4.53 -8.68 5.79
N ARG A 112 4.69 -9.99 5.95
CA ARG A 112 3.55 -10.91 6.05
C ARG A 112 2.64 -10.51 7.19
N GLY A 113 3.20 -10.30 8.37
CA GLY A 113 2.40 -9.92 9.54
C GLY A 113 1.67 -8.61 9.33
N ALA A 114 2.35 -7.62 8.76
CA ALA A 114 1.74 -6.32 8.49
C ALA A 114 0.61 -6.44 7.47
N VAL A 115 0.81 -7.19 6.39
CA VAL A 115 -0.21 -7.39 5.37
C VAL A 115 -1.44 -8.05 5.99
N GLU A 116 -1.25 -9.10 6.79
CA GLU A 116 -2.37 -9.80 7.41
C GLU A 116 -3.14 -8.90 8.37
N THR A 117 -2.43 -8.11 9.16
CA THR A 117 -3.04 -7.21 10.14
C THR A 117 -3.89 -6.15 9.45
N VAL A 118 -3.33 -5.50 8.43
CA VAL A 118 -4.04 -4.43 7.72
C VAL A 118 -5.19 -5.00 6.88
N ALA A 119 -4.96 -6.13 6.21
CA ALA A 119 -6.00 -6.77 5.42
C ALA A 119 -7.22 -7.09 6.28
N ARG A 120 -6.99 -7.64 7.47
CA ARG A 120 -8.08 -7.96 8.39
C ARG A 120 -8.88 -6.71 8.76
N ARG A 121 -8.16 -5.62 9.04
CA ARG A 121 -8.83 -4.37 9.41
C ARG A 121 -9.66 -3.81 8.25
N LEU A 122 -9.21 -4.00 7.01
CA LEU A 122 -9.89 -3.46 5.83
C LEU A 122 -10.95 -4.41 5.25
N GLY A 123 -11.14 -5.58 5.84
CA GLY A 123 -12.11 -6.53 5.32
C GLY A 123 -11.64 -7.25 4.06
N ILE A 124 -10.35 -7.41 3.91
CA ILE A 124 -9.75 -8.10 2.77
C ILE A 124 -9.40 -9.52 3.21
N GLU A 125 -9.94 -10.50 2.50
CA GLU A 125 -9.71 -11.91 2.82
C GLU A 125 -8.61 -12.49 1.94
N SER A 126 -7.80 -13.36 2.55
CA SER A 126 -6.81 -14.18 1.84
C SER A 126 -5.92 -13.43 0.88
N PRO A 127 -5.23 -12.37 1.33
CA PRO A 127 -4.29 -11.71 0.44
C PRO A 127 -3.17 -12.68 0.06
N THR A 128 -2.75 -12.65 -1.21
CA THR A 128 -1.68 -13.52 -1.69
C THR A 128 -0.34 -12.88 -1.33
N LEU A 129 0.40 -13.52 -0.43
CA LEU A 129 1.68 -12.99 0.05
C LEU A 129 2.82 -13.46 -0.84
N PRO A 130 3.93 -12.70 -0.88
CA PRO A 130 5.03 -13.02 -1.81
C PRO A 130 5.56 -14.46 -1.70
N GLU A 131 5.68 -14.97 -0.47
CA GLU A 131 6.19 -16.33 -0.26
C GLU A 131 5.29 -17.39 -0.85
N GLU A 132 4.01 -17.09 -0.99
CA GLU A 132 3.05 -18.05 -1.50
C GLU A 132 3.06 -18.13 -3.02
N ARG A 133 3.74 -17.20 -3.66
CA ARG A 133 3.86 -17.16 -5.11
C ARG A 133 5.04 -17.96 -5.63
N LEU A 134 5.93 -18.31 -4.74
CA LEU A 134 7.11 -19.09 -5.05
C LEU A 134 6.83 -20.59 -4.92
#